data_ab165cc4de8a6a6eb937a53e7ef57c46
#
_entry.id   ab165cc4de8a6a6eb937a53e7ef57c46
#
_cell.length_a   1.000
_cell.length_b   1.000
_cell.length_c   1.000
_cell.angle_alpha   90.00
_cell.angle_beta   90.00
_cell.angle_gamma   90.00
#
_symmetry.space_group_name_H-M   'P 1'
#
loop_
_entity.id
_entity.type
_entity.pdbx_description
1 polymer ?
#
loop_
_entity_poly.entity_id
_entity_poly.type
_entity_poly.pdbx_seq_one_letter_code
_entity_poly.pdbx_strand_id
1 'polypeptide(L)'
;GVAFDYSLSPWMDESVADLVRGISGSPVGGPGSMHAVATLNRAIRGHVGRGAVGFNEVMLPVEEDSRLKGMAREGSLRAYDLLRMASICVAGVDMAVVSAGMKEVRGFLLDSRAVALSARKPLGVRLIPVEDPPGTVVDLGRFGAATSIGLR
;
A
#
# COMPACT_ATOMS: atom_id res chain seq x y z
N GLY A 1 -16.81 21.43 14.93
CA GLY A 1 -16.78 19.97 15.18
C GLY A 1 -15.38 19.44 14.94
N VAL A 2 -15.02 18.35 15.63
CA VAL A 2 -13.77 17.62 15.38
C VAL A 2 -14.08 16.48 14.42
N ALA A 3 -13.26 16.31 13.40
CA ALA A 3 -13.36 15.22 12.43
C ALA A 3 -12.15 14.27 12.65
N PHE A 4 -12.39 12.96 12.55
CA PHE A 4 -11.38 11.94 12.79
C PHE A 4 -11.25 11.02 11.58
N ASP A 5 -10.03 10.71 11.17
CA ASP A 5 -9.71 9.60 10.29
C ASP A 5 -9.15 8.45 11.16
N TYR A 6 -9.82 7.31 11.13
CA TYR A 6 -9.44 6.09 11.88
C TYR A 6 -8.53 5.19 11.07
N SER A 7 -7.92 5.69 10.00
CA SER A 7 -7.01 4.89 9.19
C SER A 7 -5.80 4.42 10.02
N LEU A 8 -5.45 3.17 9.86
CA LEU A 8 -4.22 2.61 10.37
C LEU A 8 -3.11 2.92 9.37
N SER A 9 -2.39 4.02 9.62
CA SER A 9 -1.31 4.52 8.76
C SER A 9 0.03 4.34 9.45
N PRO A 10 1.07 3.84 8.76
CA PRO A 10 2.40 3.71 9.33
C PRO A 10 3.13 5.07 9.37
N TRP A 11 4.15 5.11 10.21
CA TRP A 11 5.20 6.11 10.09
C TRP A 11 6.55 5.49 10.45
N MET A 12 7.37 5.25 9.44
CA MET A 12 8.70 4.64 9.55
C MET A 12 8.67 3.33 10.34
N ASP A 13 9.22 3.27 11.56
CA ASP A 13 9.33 2.05 12.36
C ASP A 13 8.01 1.64 13.05
N GLU A 14 7.02 2.54 13.10
CA GLU A 14 5.64 2.19 13.45
C GLU A 14 4.96 1.55 12.22
N SER A 15 5.38 0.32 11.92
CA SER A 15 5.05 -0.36 10.68
C SER A 15 3.70 -1.07 10.72
N VAL A 16 2.84 -0.77 9.77
CA VAL A 16 1.59 -1.51 9.52
C VAL A 16 1.87 -2.85 8.86
N ALA A 17 2.93 -2.94 8.05
CA ALA A 17 3.35 -4.21 7.46
C ALA A 17 3.81 -5.24 8.53
N ASP A 18 4.39 -4.79 9.64
CA ASP A 18 4.73 -5.68 10.77
C ASP A 18 3.48 -6.19 11.49
N LEU A 19 2.42 -5.37 11.61
CA LEU A 19 1.13 -5.84 12.13
C LEU A 19 0.50 -6.91 11.22
N VAL A 20 0.54 -6.68 9.90
CA VAL A 20 0.08 -7.67 8.91
C VAL A 20 0.85 -8.98 9.07
N ARG A 21 2.18 -8.91 9.19
CA ARG A 21 3.04 -10.07 9.41
C ARG A 21 2.74 -10.78 10.74
N GLY A 22 2.53 -10.02 11.82
CA GLY A 22 2.20 -10.57 13.14
C GLY A 22 0.92 -11.40 13.14
N ILE A 23 -0.08 -11.00 12.34
CA ILE A 23 -1.37 -11.72 12.23
C ILE A 23 -1.27 -12.90 11.25
N SER A 24 -0.61 -12.72 10.11
CA SER A 24 -0.58 -13.70 9.02
C SER A 24 0.55 -14.72 9.13
N GLY A 25 1.62 -14.40 9.89
CA GLY A 25 2.89 -15.15 9.86
C GLY A 25 3.70 -14.93 8.57
N SER A 26 3.24 -14.08 7.65
CA SER A 26 3.85 -13.84 6.33
C SER A 26 3.99 -12.36 6.05
N PRO A 27 4.96 -11.93 5.22
CA PRO A 27 5.06 -10.54 4.78
C PRO A 27 3.86 -10.12 3.93
N VAL A 28 3.69 -8.82 3.71
CA VAL A 28 2.69 -8.28 2.78
C VAL A 28 2.87 -8.92 1.40
N GLY A 29 1.78 -9.35 0.78
CA GLY A 29 1.80 -10.12 -0.47
C GLY A 29 1.93 -11.63 -0.28
N GLY A 30 2.40 -12.11 0.88
CA GLY A 30 2.50 -13.52 1.21
C GLY A 30 1.17 -14.17 1.62
N PRO A 31 1.14 -15.50 1.80
CA PRO A 31 -0.06 -16.22 2.22
C PRO A 31 -0.64 -15.67 3.54
N GLY A 32 -1.97 -15.46 3.59
CA GLY A 32 -2.66 -14.96 4.78
C GLY A 32 -2.61 -13.44 4.95
N SER A 33 -1.75 -12.69 4.24
CA SER A 33 -1.64 -11.23 4.38
C SER A 33 -2.95 -10.50 4.02
N MET A 34 -3.70 -10.96 3.01
CA MET A 34 -5.03 -10.42 2.70
C MET A 34 -6.02 -10.63 3.84
N HIS A 35 -6.01 -11.81 4.48
CA HIS A 35 -6.85 -12.07 5.64
C HIS A 35 -6.49 -11.15 6.82
N ALA A 36 -5.20 -10.93 7.06
CA ALA A 36 -4.71 -10.02 8.11
C ALA A 36 -5.21 -8.58 7.88
N VAL A 37 -5.06 -8.05 6.67
CA VAL A 37 -5.58 -6.72 6.29
C VAL A 37 -7.10 -6.64 6.46
N ALA A 38 -7.84 -7.65 6.01
CA ALA A 38 -9.29 -7.71 6.18
C ALA A 38 -9.70 -7.73 7.66
N THR A 39 -8.92 -8.40 8.52
CA THR A 39 -9.16 -8.46 9.97
C THR A 39 -8.92 -7.09 10.61
N LEU A 40 -7.83 -6.40 10.28
CA LEU A 40 -7.55 -5.04 10.73
C LEU A 40 -8.63 -4.06 10.28
N ASN A 41 -9.04 -4.11 9.02
CA ASN A 41 -10.12 -3.26 8.50
C ASN A 41 -11.45 -3.50 9.22
N ARG A 42 -11.76 -4.74 9.57
CA ARG A 42 -12.96 -5.05 10.36
C ARG A 42 -12.89 -4.41 11.75
N ALA A 43 -11.74 -4.47 12.40
CA ALA A 43 -11.53 -3.83 13.70
C ALA A 43 -11.69 -2.30 13.60
N ILE A 44 -11.07 -1.66 12.60
CA ILE A 44 -11.21 -0.22 12.35
C ILE A 44 -12.68 0.15 12.17
N ARG A 45 -13.40 -0.52 11.25
CA ARG A 45 -14.81 -0.24 10.97
C ARG A 45 -15.71 -0.37 12.18
N GLY A 46 -15.38 -1.27 13.11
CA GLY A 46 -16.11 -1.43 14.38
C GLY A 46 -16.00 -0.21 15.30
N HIS A 47 -15.04 0.67 15.08
CA HIS A 47 -14.79 1.87 15.89
C HIS A 47 -15.10 3.18 15.16
N VAL A 48 -15.40 3.15 13.86
CA VAL A 48 -15.74 4.33 13.08
C VAL A 48 -17.04 4.93 13.58
N GLY A 49 -16.96 6.15 14.14
CA GLY A 49 -18.07 6.88 14.73
C GLY A 49 -18.64 7.99 13.85
N ARG A 50 -19.61 8.72 14.38
CA ARG A 50 -20.11 9.94 13.74
C ARG A 50 -19.01 10.99 13.63
N GLY A 51 -18.89 11.64 12.47
CA GLY A 51 -17.85 12.64 12.20
C GLY A 51 -16.56 12.02 11.64
N ALA A 52 -16.56 10.73 11.32
CA ALA A 52 -15.45 10.11 10.60
C ALA A 52 -15.28 10.75 9.21
N VAL A 53 -14.03 10.99 8.84
CA VAL A 53 -13.60 11.53 7.54
C VAL A 53 -12.42 10.68 7.05
N GLY A 54 -12.03 10.84 5.78
CA GLY A 54 -10.90 10.11 5.21
C GLY A 54 -11.22 8.66 4.87
N PHE A 55 -10.20 7.81 4.86
CA PHE A 55 -10.32 6.42 4.38
C PHE A 55 -10.87 5.46 5.44
N ASN A 56 -10.48 5.61 6.68
CA ASN A 56 -10.86 4.72 7.80
C ASN A 56 -10.56 3.24 7.52
N GLU A 57 -9.41 2.96 6.95
CA GLU A 57 -8.93 1.62 6.61
C GLU A 57 -7.41 1.50 6.79
N VAL A 58 -6.88 0.29 6.61
CA VAL A 58 -5.44 0.01 6.59
C VAL A 58 -4.79 0.74 5.42
N MET A 59 -3.66 1.39 5.67
CA MET A 59 -2.81 2.04 4.67
C MET A 59 -1.45 1.35 4.59
N LEU A 60 -0.95 1.17 3.37
CA LEU A 60 0.34 0.53 3.08
C LEU A 60 1.19 1.41 2.15
N PRO A 61 1.50 2.66 2.54
CA PRO A 61 2.39 3.53 1.78
C PRO A 61 3.82 3.01 1.88
N VAL A 62 4.43 2.66 0.75
CA VAL A 62 5.75 1.99 0.73
C VAL A 62 6.82 2.84 1.38
N GLU A 63 6.84 4.15 1.11
CA GLU A 63 7.92 5.02 1.58
C GLU A 63 7.68 5.64 2.96
N GLU A 64 6.56 5.33 3.59
CA GLU A 64 6.25 5.74 4.96
C GLU A 64 6.33 4.59 5.97
N ASP A 65 6.69 3.38 5.53
CA ASP A 65 6.77 2.16 6.33
C ASP A 65 8.16 1.50 6.17
N SER A 66 8.97 1.49 7.22
CA SER A 66 10.34 0.95 7.17
C SER A 66 10.39 -0.53 6.77
N ARG A 67 9.35 -1.32 7.09
CA ARG A 67 9.27 -2.72 6.68
C ARG A 67 8.98 -2.86 5.18
N LEU A 68 8.06 -2.07 4.63
CA LEU A 68 7.78 -2.07 3.18
C LEU A 68 8.99 -1.56 2.39
N LYS A 69 9.69 -0.53 2.87
CA LYS A 69 10.97 -0.08 2.31
C LYS A 69 12.02 -1.19 2.34
N GLY A 70 12.10 -1.94 3.43
CA GLY A 70 12.96 -3.13 3.55
C GLY A 70 12.64 -4.17 2.48
N MET A 71 11.37 -4.53 2.33
CA MET A 71 10.90 -5.48 1.32
C MET A 71 11.18 -5.01 -0.11
N ALA A 72 11.06 -3.69 -0.39
CA ALA A 72 11.42 -3.11 -1.68
C ALA A 72 12.92 -3.29 -1.96
N ARG A 73 13.79 -3.01 -0.98
CA ARG A 73 15.25 -3.22 -1.08
C ARG A 73 15.64 -4.68 -1.27
N GLU A 74 14.94 -5.59 -0.63
CA GLU A 74 15.14 -7.04 -0.75
C GLU A 74 14.58 -7.60 -2.07
N GLY A 75 13.86 -6.80 -2.85
CA GLY A 75 13.19 -7.21 -4.08
C GLY A 75 12.01 -8.17 -3.86
N SER A 76 11.49 -8.23 -2.62
CA SER A 76 10.38 -9.11 -2.23
C SER A 76 8.99 -8.47 -2.34
N LEU A 77 8.91 -7.18 -2.67
CA LEU A 77 7.66 -6.42 -2.87
C LEU A 77 7.48 -6.08 -4.35
N ARG A 78 6.25 -6.22 -4.84
CA ARG A 78 5.83 -5.81 -6.18
C ARG A 78 4.60 -4.90 -6.09
N ALA A 79 4.41 -4.04 -7.09
CA ALA A 79 3.25 -3.15 -7.12
C ALA A 79 1.91 -3.92 -7.18
N TYR A 80 1.88 -5.05 -7.87
CA TYR A 80 0.69 -5.93 -7.90
C TYR A 80 0.40 -6.60 -6.56
N ASP A 81 1.37 -6.76 -5.66
CA ASP A 81 1.11 -7.23 -4.28
C ASP A 81 0.27 -6.19 -3.53
N LEU A 82 0.61 -4.91 -3.67
CA LEU A 82 -0.15 -3.81 -3.10
C LEU A 82 -1.54 -3.69 -3.75
N LEU A 83 -1.64 -3.86 -5.07
CA LEU A 83 -2.93 -3.84 -5.77
C LEU A 83 -3.85 -4.99 -5.31
N ARG A 84 -3.31 -6.17 -5.01
CA ARG A 84 -4.08 -7.26 -4.40
C ARG A 84 -4.61 -6.86 -3.01
N MET A 85 -3.81 -6.22 -2.17
CA MET A 85 -4.28 -5.68 -0.89
C MET A 85 -5.38 -4.63 -1.10
N ALA A 86 -5.26 -3.81 -2.13
CA ALA A 86 -6.24 -2.78 -2.48
C ALA A 86 -7.64 -3.31 -2.80
N SER A 87 -7.80 -4.58 -3.12
CA SER A 87 -9.13 -5.19 -3.26
C SER A 87 -9.91 -5.23 -1.93
N ILE A 88 -9.22 -5.15 -0.80
CA ILE A 88 -9.77 -5.25 0.56
C ILE A 88 -9.44 -4.04 1.44
N CYS A 89 -8.55 -3.13 1.01
CA CYS A 89 -8.26 -1.85 1.66
C CYS A 89 -8.39 -0.70 0.66
N VAL A 90 -8.71 0.52 1.13
CA VAL A 90 -9.01 1.67 0.25
C VAL A 90 -7.76 2.40 -0.20
N ALA A 91 -6.72 2.43 0.60
CA ALA A 91 -5.54 3.23 0.31
C ALA A 91 -4.78 2.78 -0.95
N GLY A 92 -5.15 1.64 -1.51
CA GLY A 92 -4.67 1.21 -2.81
C GLY A 92 -3.18 0.95 -2.86
N VAL A 93 -2.55 1.45 -3.93
CA VAL A 93 -1.10 1.40 -4.11
C VAL A 93 -0.56 2.79 -3.82
N ASP A 94 0.17 2.91 -2.74
CA ASP A 94 0.54 4.23 -2.22
C ASP A 94 2.05 4.38 -2.06
N MET A 95 2.56 5.56 -2.48
CA MET A 95 3.96 5.96 -2.39
C MET A 95 4.93 4.89 -2.94
N ALA A 96 4.55 4.20 -4.02
CA ALA A 96 5.39 3.17 -4.62
C ALA A 96 6.25 3.75 -5.76
N VAL A 97 7.57 3.68 -5.60
CA VAL A 97 8.51 3.91 -6.70
C VAL A 97 8.51 2.66 -7.57
N VAL A 98 8.10 2.80 -8.83
CA VAL A 98 7.93 1.65 -9.72
C VAL A 98 8.81 1.77 -10.96
N SER A 99 9.55 0.71 -11.24
CA SER A 99 10.28 0.53 -12.50
C SER A 99 9.30 0.11 -13.59
N ALA A 100 8.84 1.08 -14.38
CA ALA A 100 7.84 0.83 -15.42
C ALA A 100 7.80 1.93 -16.48
N GLY A 101 7.69 1.54 -17.74
CA GLY A 101 7.40 2.45 -18.84
C GLY A 101 5.93 2.90 -18.85
N MET A 102 5.63 3.97 -19.58
CA MET A 102 4.29 4.58 -19.64
C MET A 102 3.19 3.61 -20.06
N LYS A 103 3.49 2.65 -20.96
CA LYS A 103 2.52 1.62 -21.37
C LYS A 103 2.12 0.71 -20.20
N GLU A 104 3.09 0.33 -19.40
CA GLU A 104 2.90 -0.55 -18.23
C GLU A 104 2.16 0.18 -17.11
N VAL A 105 2.54 1.45 -16.83
CA VAL A 105 1.83 2.32 -15.89
C VAL A 105 0.36 2.47 -16.28
N ARG A 106 0.08 2.71 -17.58
CA ARG A 106 -1.31 2.77 -18.07
C ARG A 106 -2.06 1.46 -17.82
N GLY A 107 -1.43 0.32 -18.09
CA GLY A 107 -2.03 -1.00 -17.84
C GLY A 107 -2.36 -1.17 -16.36
N PHE A 108 -1.43 -0.85 -15.49
CA PHE A 108 -1.60 -0.92 -14.04
C PHE A 108 -2.75 -0.02 -13.53
N LEU A 109 -2.88 1.20 -14.08
CA LEU A 109 -4.00 2.09 -13.74
C LEU A 109 -5.35 1.55 -14.20
N LEU A 110 -5.40 0.87 -15.36
CA LEU A 110 -6.63 0.20 -15.82
C LEU A 110 -7.02 -0.96 -14.91
N ASP A 111 -6.04 -1.76 -14.44
CA ASP A 111 -6.27 -2.84 -13.47
C ASP A 111 -6.71 -2.27 -12.11
N SER A 112 -6.11 -1.18 -11.66
CA SER A 112 -6.52 -0.47 -10.45
C SER A 112 -7.97 0.02 -10.54
N ARG A 113 -8.37 0.55 -11.71
CA ARG A 113 -9.75 0.94 -11.96
C ARG A 113 -10.69 -0.27 -11.93
N ALA A 114 -10.28 -1.40 -12.51
CA ALA A 114 -11.08 -2.62 -12.49
C ALA A 114 -11.30 -3.12 -11.04
N VAL A 115 -10.26 -3.08 -10.19
CA VAL A 115 -10.36 -3.41 -8.77
C VAL A 115 -11.35 -2.46 -8.07
N ALA A 116 -11.22 -1.15 -8.27
CA ALA A 116 -12.11 -0.15 -7.66
C ALA A 116 -13.58 -0.38 -8.04
N LEU A 117 -13.86 -0.62 -9.32
CA LEU A 117 -15.21 -0.89 -9.81
C LEU A 117 -15.78 -2.20 -9.26
N SER A 118 -14.98 -3.27 -9.23
CA SER A 118 -15.39 -4.57 -8.71
C SER A 118 -15.66 -4.51 -7.20
N ALA A 119 -14.81 -3.83 -6.45
CA ALA A 119 -14.97 -3.63 -5.01
C ALA A 119 -16.03 -2.58 -4.64
N ARG A 120 -16.54 -1.83 -5.63
CA ARG A 120 -17.52 -0.72 -5.45
C ARG A 120 -17.06 0.31 -4.42
N LYS A 121 -15.79 0.67 -4.48
CA LYS A 121 -15.19 1.63 -3.54
C LYS A 121 -14.13 2.49 -4.24
N PRO A 122 -13.85 3.71 -3.71
CA PRO A 122 -12.71 4.48 -4.18
C PRO A 122 -11.40 3.73 -3.95
N LEU A 123 -10.41 3.99 -4.77
CA LEU A 123 -9.05 3.46 -4.66
C LEU A 123 -8.06 4.57 -4.92
N GLY A 124 -7.16 4.83 -3.96
CA GLY A 124 -6.05 5.74 -4.14
C GLY A 124 -4.89 5.05 -4.86
N VAL A 125 -4.25 5.74 -5.79
CA VAL A 125 -3.02 5.25 -6.44
C VAL A 125 -2.03 6.41 -6.51
N ARG A 126 -0.89 6.29 -5.82
CA ARG A 126 0.27 7.17 -5.93
C ARG A 126 1.47 6.34 -6.37
N LEU A 127 1.78 6.41 -7.66
CA LEU A 127 2.97 5.80 -8.24
C LEU A 127 4.01 6.87 -8.56
N ILE A 128 5.26 6.53 -8.38
CA ILE A 128 6.42 7.32 -8.80
C ILE A 128 7.17 6.47 -9.84
N PRO A 129 6.82 6.60 -11.14
CA PRO A 129 7.45 5.78 -12.17
C PRO A 129 8.88 6.26 -12.43
N VAL A 130 9.78 5.29 -12.58
CA VAL A 130 11.16 5.48 -13.01
C VAL A 130 11.47 4.54 -14.18
N GLU A 131 12.33 4.95 -15.10
CA GLU A 131 12.71 4.12 -16.26
C GLU A 131 13.84 3.14 -15.92
N ASP A 132 14.52 3.36 -14.79
CA ASP A 132 15.60 2.53 -14.32
C ASP A 132 15.11 1.14 -13.88
N PRO A 133 15.98 0.11 -13.91
CA PRO A 133 15.62 -1.23 -13.48
C PRO A 133 15.11 -1.31 -12.04
N PRO A 134 14.30 -2.34 -11.68
CA PRO A 134 13.92 -2.58 -10.29
C PRO A 134 15.16 -2.74 -9.40
N GLY A 135 15.11 -2.18 -8.20
CA GLY A 135 16.24 -2.13 -7.27
C GLY A 135 17.04 -0.82 -7.34
N THR A 136 16.72 0.07 -8.30
CA THR A 136 17.36 1.40 -8.35
C THR A 136 16.93 2.25 -7.17
N VAL A 137 17.93 2.91 -6.55
CA VAL A 137 17.70 3.80 -5.40
C VAL A 137 17.43 5.22 -5.92
N VAL A 138 16.35 5.81 -5.44
CA VAL A 138 15.91 7.16 -5.78
C VAL A 138 15.82 7.98 -4.49
N ASP A 139 16.26 9.23 -4.51
CA ASP A 139 16.08 10.15 -3.38
C ASP A 139 14.70 10.82 -3.47
N LEU A 140 13.88 10.62 -2.45
CA LEU A 140 12.56 11.25 -2.30
C LEU A 140 12.55 12.37 -1.24
N GLY A 141 13.68 13.02 -1.01
CA GLY A 141 13.82 14.13 -0.10
C GLY A 141 13.48 13.75 1.36
N ARG A 142 12.41 14.33 1.92
CA ARG A 142 12.03 14.07 3.32
C ARG A 142 11.71 12.60 3.65
N PHE A 143 11.38 11.80 2.65
CA PHE A 143 11.13 10.36 2.80
C PHE A 143 12.42 9.52 2.68
N GLY A 144 13.56 10.20 2.38
CA GLY A 144 14.86 9.57 2.22
C GLY A 144 14.99 8.73 0.96
N ALA A 145 15.92 7.79 1.01
CA ALA A 145 16.15 6.87 -0.10
C ALA A 145 14.99 5.87 -0.24
N ALA A 146 14.47 5.78 -1.45
CA ALA A 146 13.46 4.81 -1.87
C ALA A 146 14.09 3.82 -2.85
N THR A 147 13.55 2.61 -2.91
CA THR A 147 14.01 1.61 -3.88
C THR A 147 12.88 1.28 -4.84
N SER A 148 13.15 1.37 -6.14
CA SER A 148 12.17 1.04 -7.16
C SER A 148 11.82 -0.45 -7.13
N ILE A 149 10.52 -0.74 -7.18
CA ILE A 149 9.99 -2.11 -7.26
C ILE A 149 9.49 -2.42 -8.66
N GLY A 150 9.49 -3.69 -9.05
CA GLY A 150 8.82 -4.12 -10.28
C GLY A 150 7.31 -4.05 -10.15
N LEU A 151 6.61 -3.96 -11.28
CA LEU A 151 5.16 -4.10 -11.27
C LEU A 151 4.75 -5.53 -10.88
N ARG A 152 5.44 -6.53 -11.46
CA ARG A 152 5.21 -7.97 -11.22
C ARG A 152 6.38 -8.60 -10.52
#